data_f2f2a62f43fe294c6a742d851ab17f29
#
_entry.id   f2f2a62f43fe294c6a742d851ab17f29
#
_cell.length_a   1.000
_cell.length_b   1.000
_cell.length_c   1.000
_cell.angle_alpha   90.00
_cell.angle_beta   90.00
_cell.angle_gamma   90.00
#
_symmetry.space_group_name_H-M   'P 1'
#
loop_
_entity.id
_entity.type
_entity.pdbx_description
1 polymer ?
#
loop_
_entity_poly.entity_id
_entity_poly.type
_entity_poly.pdbx_seq_one_letter_code
_entity_poly.pdbx_strand_id
1 'polypeptide(L)'
;MLFRSNRLWATEVALDNFTAAPKSDWGISALLCFNLQSGAFLRRIEGPAHSALGDMVLKLDGTPIVSDGVGGGIYQLTGDTLKLINGTDFISPQTPAVLPGSDRIFVPDYLRGIGILDLKSSHVTWLNSDGKYALSGIDGLYFADGALFLTQNGTSPERVLRLQLDKTYTRIVAEETIERATPTLGDPTHGVIVDGYLYYIVNSGWSELDDHGDIKPGSHLTPAHIMRFALKSPSAAMQHQQ
;
A
#
# COMPACT_ATOMS: atom_id res chain seq x y z
N MET A 1 2.90 -9.00 -0.47
CA MET A 1 4.00 -9.88 -0.94
C MET A 1 4.63 -9.27 -2.19
N LEU A 2 5.94 -9.08 -2.21
CA LEU A 2 6.68 -8.46 -3.33
C LEU A 2 7.92 -9.28 -3.67
N PHE A 3 8.42 -9.17 -4.91
CA PHE A 3 9.61 -9.90 -5.34
C PHE A 3 10.56 -9.06 -6.20
N ARG A 4 11.85 -9.29 -6.03
CA ARG A 4 12.94 -8.75 -6.84
C ARG A 4 14.21 -9.58 -6.64
N SER A 5 15.05 -9.66 -7.68
CA SER A 5 16.34 -10.36 -7.61
C SER A 5 16.25 -11.79 -7.06
N ASN A 6 15.29 -12.57 -7.57
CA ASN A 6 15.00 -13.95 -7.15
C ASN A 6 14.62 -14.10 -5.66
N ARG A 7 14.20 -13.02 -5.00
CA ARG A 7 13.69 -13.03 -3.63
C ARG A 7 12.24 -12.63 -3.59
N LEU A 8 11.44 -13.40 -2.87
CA LEU A 8 10.05 -13.09 -2.53
C LEU A 8 10.02 -12.63 -1.08
N TRP A 9 9.46 -11.46 -0.84
CA TRP A 9 9.27 -10.90 0.48
C TRP A 9 7.80 -10.92 0.86
N ALA A 10 7.52 -11.25 2.12
CA ALA A 10 6.18 -11.23 2.68
C ALA A 10 6.24 -10.66 4.10
N THR A 11 5.21 -9.93 4.49
CA THR A 11 4.96 -9.56 5.88
C THR A 11 4.15 -10.63 6.57
N GLU A 12 4.41 -10.81 7.85
CA GLU A 12 3.68 -11.67 8.78
C GLU A 12 3.27 -10.82 9.98
N VAL A 13 2.02 -10.97 10.41
CA VAL A 13 1.51 -10.27 11.58
C VAL A 13 0.50 -11.15 12.31
N ALA A 14 0.51 -11.09 13.64
CA ALA A 14 -0.49 -11.67 14.50
C ALA A 14 -1.28 -10.55 15.20
N LEU A 15 -2.54 -10.44 14.86
CA LEU A 15 -3.47 -9.46 15.42
C LEU A 15 -4.58 -10.17 16.21
N ASP A 16 -5.24 -9.42 17.06
CA ASP A 16 -6.32 -9.92 17.93
C ASP A 16 -7.60 -10.35 17.19
N ASN A 17 -7.76 -9.84 15.97
CA ASN A 17 -8.85 -10.24 15.07
C ASN A 17 -8.53 -11.49 14.22
N PHE A 18 -7.35 -12.10 14.38
CA PHE A 18 -7.02 -13.35 13.72
C PHE A 18 -7.33 -14.54 14.64
N THR A 19 -8.40 -15.25 14.36
CA THR A 19 -8.89 -16.37 15.20
C THR A 19 -7.86 -17.48 15.39
N ALA A 20 -6.90 -17.64 14.48
CA ALA A 20 -5.84 -18.63 14.55
C ALA A 20 -4.59 -18.14 15.34
N ALA A 21 -4.50 -16.85 15.65
CA ALA A 21 -3.36 -16.29 16.36
C ALA A 21 -3.57 -16.42 17.88
N PRO A 22 -2.72 -17.17 18.64
CA PRO A 22 -2.82 -17.21 20.07
C PRO A 22 -2.52 -15.82 20.66
N LYS A 23 -3.18 -15.49 21.79
CA LYS A 23 -3.03 -14.18 22.46
C LYS A 23 -1.60 -13.82 22.81
N SER A 24 -0.74 -14.84 23.07
CA SER A 24 0.68 -14.64 23.32
C SER A 24 1.44 -14.02 22.14
N ASP A 25 0.91 -14.17 20.96
CA ASP A 25 1.58 -13.75 19.71
C ASP A 25 1.06 -12.41 19.19
N TRP A 26 0.00 -11.86 19.79
CA TRP A 26 -0.56 -10.58 19.34
C TRP A 26 0.46 -9.44 19.42
N GLY A 27 0.60 -8.69 18.33
CA GLY A 27 1.59 -7.64 18.18
C GLY A 27 2.97 -8.17 17.78
N ILE A 28 3.11 -9.49 17.49
CA ILE A 28 4.30 -10.03 16.84
C ILE A 28 4.14 -9.87 15.33
N SER A 29 5.14 -9.28 14.71
CA SER A 29 5.22 -9.19 13.26
C SER A 29 6.61 -9.47 12.74
N ALA A 30 6.74 -9.83 11.47
CA ALA A 30 8.01 -10.14 10.85
C ALA A 30 8.01 -9.85 9.35
N LEU A 31 9.21 -9.74 8.79
CA LEU A 31 9.45 -9.76 7.36
C LEU A 31 10.07 -11.11 6.98
N LEU A 32 9.41 -11.83 6.09
CA LEU A 32 9.81 -13.15 5.61
C LEU A 32 10.49 -13.04 4.25
N CYS A 33 11.50 -13.83 4.01
CA CYS A 33 12.19 -13.93 2.72
C CYS A 33 12.21 -15.36 2.21
N PHE A 34 11.83 -15.54 0.95
CA PHE A 34 11.87 -16.82 0.26
C PHE A 34 12.66 -16.72 -1.05
N ASN A 35 13.21 -17.83 -1.50
CA ASN A 35 13.72 -17.94 -2.86
C ASN A 35 12.51 -18.01 -3.82
N LEU A 36 12.45 -17.09 -4.80
CA LEU A 36 11.30 -16.97 -5.70
C LEU A 36 11.11 -18.20 -6.60
N GLN A 37 12.20 -18.82 -7.05
CA GLN A 37 12.12 -19.96 -7.97
C GLN A 37 11.81 -21.27 -7.26
N SER A 38 12.44 -21.52 -6.11
CA SER A 38 12.30 -22.79 -5.39
C SER A 38 11.20 -22.77 -4.32
N GLY A 39 10.72 -21.59 -3.93
CA GLY A 39 9.82 -21.41 -2.79
C GLY A 39 10.50 -21.64 -1.43
N ALA A 40 11.81 -21.94 -1.41
CA ALA A 40 12.52 -22.23 -0.16
C ALA A 40 12.51 -21.01 0.76
N PHE A 41 12.16 -21.23 2.03
CA PHE A 41 12.30 -20.23 3.08
C PHE A 41 13.78 -19.93 3.31
N LEU A 42 14.13 -18.64 3.34
CA LEU A 42 15.51 -18.19 3.51
C LEU A 42 15.77 -17.62 4.90
N ARG A 43 14.89 -16.72 5.34
CA ARG A 43 15.03 -16.07 6.65
C ARG A 43 13.76 -15.36 7.10
N ARG A 44 13.65 -15.19 8.41
CA ARG A 44 12.67 -14.35 9.10
C ARG A 44 13.41 -13.22 9.81
N ILE A 45 12.91 -12.00 9.67
CA ILE A 45 13.45 -10.81 10.33
C ILE A 45 12.35 -10.30 11.25
N GLU A 46 12.64 -10.32 12.56
CA GLU A 46 11.69 -9.89 13.58
C GLU A 46 11.32 -8.41 13.39
N GLY A 47 10.03 -8.11 13.50
CA GLY A 47 9.50 -6.76 13.61
C GLY A 47 9.71 -6.17 15.00
N PRO A 48 9.44 -4.87 15.18
CA PRO A 48 9.38 -4.27 16.50
C PRO A 48 8.29 -4.92 17.37
N ALA A 49 8.46 -4.87 18.68
CA ALA A 49 7.42 -5.30 19.60
C ALA A 49 6.15 -4.44 19.45
N HIS A 50 5.00 -5.05 19.54
CA HIS A 50 3.67 -4.39 19.41
C HIS A 50 3.51 -3.66 18.06
N SER A 51 3.98 -4.29 16.97
CA SER A 51 3.88 -3.76 15.61
C SER A 51 2.95 -4.61 14.74
N ALA A 52 2.44 -3.99 13.67
CA ALA A 52 1.73 -4.67 12.60
C ALA A 52 2.39 -4.31 11.26
N LEU A 53 3.47 -5.03 10.92
CA LEU A 53 4.13 -4.90 9.63
C LEU A 53 3.19 -5.42 8.53
N GLY A 54 2.38 -4.53 7.97
CA GLY A 54 1.36 -4.87 6.96
C GLY A 54 1.90 -4.74 5.55
N ASP A 55 2.30 -3.54 5.20
CA ASP A 55 2.59 -3.14 3.84
C ASP A 55 4.07 -2.93 3.58
N MET A 56 4.45 -3.06 2.31
CA MET A 56 5.83 -2.84 1.93
C MET A 56 5.96 -2.35 0.48
N VAL A 57 7.11 -1.74 0.19
CA VAL A 57 7.59 -1.49 -1.17
C VAL A 57 9.03 -1.96 -1.29
N LEU A 58 9.44 -2.38 -2.47
CA LEU A 58 10.84 -2.65 -2.76
C LEU A 58 11.47 -1.47 -3.49
N LYS A 59 12.60 -0.98 -2.97
CA LYS A 59 13.46 -0.04 -3.68
C LYS A 59 13.99 -0.67 -4.99
N LEU A 60 14.55 0.15 -5.86
CA LEU A 60 15.15 -0.32 -7.12
C LEU A 60 16.26 -1.37 -6.92
N ASP A 61 16.99 -1.31 -5.81
CA ASP A 61 18.02 -2.27 -5.41
C ASP A 61 17.45 -3.55 -4.77
N GLY A 62 16.13 -3.64 -4.61
CA GLY A 62 15.44 -4.76 -3.98
C GLY A 62 15.35 -4.69 -2.46
N THR A 63 15.79 -3.60 -1.83
CA THR A 63 15.68 -3.40 -0.39
C THR A 63 14.23 -3.16 0.01
N PRO A 64 13.65 -3.94 0.94
CA PRO A 64 12.32 -3.68 1.48
C PRO A 64 12.26 -2.42 2.34
N ILE A 65 11.20 -1.65 2.16
CA ILE A 65 10.71 -0.64 3.10
C ILE A 65 9.31 -1.10 3.53
N VAL A 66 9.10 -1.15 4.84
CA VAL A 66 7.89 -1.74 5.45
C VAL A 66 7.22 -0.70 6.33
N SER A 67 5.90 -0.60 6.26
CA SER A 67 5.08 0.22 7.15
C SER A 67 4.49 -0.61 8.28
N ASP A 68 4.40 0.00 9.44
CA ASP A 68 3.74 -0.54 10.63
C ASP A 68 2.42 0.21 10.85
N GLY A 69 1.34 -0.42 10.44
CA GLY A 69 0.00 0.19 10.47
C GLY A 69 -0.55 0.48 11.87
N VAL A 70 0.03 -0.12 12.93
CA VAL A 70 -0.37 0.07 14.33
C VAL A 70 0.61 0.97 15.07
N GLY A 71 1.92 0.70 14.95
CA GLY A 71 2.95 1.47 15.64
C GLY A 71 3.35 2.77 14.96
N GLY A 72 2.89 3.02 13.72
CA GLY A 72 3.17 4.25 12.96
C GLY A 72 4.57 4.32 12.35
N GLY A 73 5.38 3.30 12.51
CA GLY A 73 6.78 3.28 12.05
C GLY A 73 6.94 2.96 10.56
N ILE A 74 7.95 3.58 9.95
CA ILE A 74 8.46 3.19 8.63
C ILE A 74 9.86 2.62 8.81
N TYR A 75 10.07 1.40 8.36
CA TYR A 75 11.31 0.65 8.54
C TYR A 75 11.94 0.28 7.21
N GLN A 76 13.27 0.26 7.16
CA GLN A 76 14.04 -0.23 6.03
C GLN A 76 14.88 -1.43 6.46
N LEU A 77 14.90 -2.49 5.66
CA LEU A 77 15.81 -3.60 5.88
C LEU A 77 17.27 -3.16 5.69
N THR A 78 18.08 -3.36 6.71
CA THR A 78 19.53 -3.09 6.70
C THR A 78 20.26 -4.32 7.27
N GLY A 79 20.96 -5.06 6.39
CA GLY A 79 21.50 -6.36 6.78
C GLY A 79 20.38 -7.34 7.15
N ASP A 80 20.36 -7.76 8.41
CA ASP A 80 19.37 -8.70 8.97
C ASP A 80 18.45 -8.03 10.00
N THR A 81 18.33 -6.70 9.98
CA THR A 81 17.50 -5.95 10.92
C THR A 81 16.63 -4.93 10.20
N LEU A 82 15.45 -4.65 10.77
CA LEU A 82 14.60 -3.55 10.37
C LEU A 82 15.04 -2.29 11.11
N LYS A 83 15.59 -1.33 10.37
CA LYS A 83 16.01 -0.04 10.89
C LYS A 83 14.85 0.96 10.78
N LEU A 84 14.47 1.59 11.87
CA LEU A 84 13.49 2.67 11.89
C LEU A 84 14.01 3.88 11.09
N ILE A 85 13.22 4.32 10.10
CA ILE A 85 13.48 5.53 9.33
C ILE A 85 12.67 6.71 9.90
N ASN A 86 11.39 6.48 10.15
CA ASN A 86 10.51 7.47 10.78
C ASN A 86 9.51 6.76 11.69
N GLY A 87 9.28 7.31 12.88
CA GLY A 87 8.38 6.72 13.89
C GLY A 87 7.48 7.74 14.57
N THR A 88 7.36 8.96 14.05
CA THR A 88 6.66 10.06 14.74
C THR A 88 5.64 10.79 13.88
N ASP A 89 5.77 10.74 12.57
CA ASP A 89 4.94 11.55 11.67
C ASP A 89 3.67 10.82 11.21
N PHE A 90 3.68 9.49 11.25
CA PHE A 90 2.54 8.68 10.80
C PHE A 90 1.78 8.08 11.99
N ILE A 91 0.48 7.85 11.80
CA ILE A 91 -0.40 7.19 12.79
C ILE A 91 -0.74 5.77 12.31
N SER A 92 -1.14 5.64 11.05
CA SER A 92 -1.52 4.37 10.43
C SER A 92 -1.02 4.35 8.99
N PRO A 93 0.32 4.22 8.79
CA PRO A 93 0.89 4.18 7.46
C PRO A 93 0.53 2.88 6.74
N GLN A 94 0.14 3.01 5.47
CA GLN A 94 -0.26 1.92 4.58
C GLN A 94 0.79 1.70 3.48
N THR A 95 0.39 1.15 2.34
CA THR A 95 1.29 0.74 1.24
C THR A 95 2.15 1.89 0.70
N PRO A 96 3.47 1.91 0.95
CA PRO A 96 4.34 2.97 0.44
C PRO A 96 4.55 2.85 -1.08
N ALA A 97 4.87 3.96 -1.74
CA ALA A 97 5.24 3.99 -3.16
C ALA A 97 6.59 4.68 -3.38
N VAL A 98 7.51 4.03 -4.07
CA VAL A 98 8.83 4.60 -4.39
C VAL A 98 8.70 5.67 -5.46
N LEU A 99 9.37 6.82 -5.28
CA LEU A 99 9.61 7.79 -6.33
C LEU A 99 10.91 7.42 -7.07
N PRO A 100 10.86 6.91 -8.30
CA PRO A 100 12.04 6.44 -9.02
C PRO A 100 13.10 7.54 -9.21
N GLY A 101 14.37 7.18 -9.06
CA GLY A 101 15.50 8.11 -9.20
C GLY A 101 15.66 9.11 -8.04
N SER A 102 14.99 8.86 -6.92
CA SER A 102 15.00 9.72 -5.74
C SER A 102 15.16 8.89 -4.46
N ASP A 103 15.61 9.53 -3.38
CA ASP A 103 15.58 8.95 -2.03
C ASP A 103 14.25 9.22 -1.32
N ARG A 104 13.21 9.65 -2.04
CA ARG A 104 11.89 9.92 -1.48
C ARG A 104 10.92 8.78 -1.78
N ILE A 105 10.02 8.54 -0.85
CA ILE A 105 8.86 7.67 -1.01
C ILE A 105 7.58 8.42 -0.63
N PHE A 106 6.47 8.02 -1.24
CA PHE A 106 5.15 8.41 -0.77
C PHE A 106 4.67 7.37 0.23
N VAL A 107 4.13 7.82 1.35
CA VAL A 107 3.56 6.97 2.39
C VAL A 107 2.13 7.46 2.65
N PRO A 108 1.10 6.70 2.29
CA PRO A 108 -0.24 7.05 2.68
C PRO A 108 -0.42 6.75 4.16
N ASP A 109 -0.93 7.71 4.89
CA ASP A 109 -1.41 7.52 6.25
C ASP A 109 -2.94 7.50 6.20
N TYR A 110 -3.54 6.43 6.72
CA TYR A 110 -4.98 6.21 6.63
C TYR A 110 -5.80 7.36 7.21
N LEU A 111 -5.25 8.10 8.18
CA LEU A 111 -5.92 9.19 8.89
C LEU A 111 -5.50 10.57 8.40
N ARG A 112 -4.23 10.74 7.94
CA ARG A 112 -3.63 12.07 7.68
C ARG A 112 -3.49 12.43 6.21
N GLY A 113 -3.48 11.44 5.31
CA GLY A 113 -3.27 11.67 3.88
C GLY A 113 -1.94 11.10 3.38
N ILE A 114 -1.23 11.77 2.48
CA ILE A 114 -0.02 11.23 1.85
C ILE A 114 1.20 12.02 2.31
N GLY A 115 2.11 11.37 3.05
CA GLY A 115 3.42 11.91 3.41
C GLY A 115 4.45 11.63 2.30
N ILE A 116 5.37 12.56 2.09
CA ILE A 116 6.56 12.42 1.26
C ILE A 116 7.73 12.29 2.22
N LEU A 117 8.20 11.07 2.43
CA LEU A 117 9.31 10.76 3.33
C LEU A 117 10.63 10.74 2.57
N ASP A 118 11.58 11.55 2.99
CA ASP A 118 12.97 11.48 2.55
C ASP A 118 13.73 10.44 3.37
N LEU A 119 14.23 9.40 2.71
CA LEU A 119 14.87 8.24 3.36
C LEU A 119 16.25 8.56 3.97
N LYS A 120 16.89 9.66 3.58
CA LYS A 120 18.19 10.06 4.12
C LYS A 120 18.06 10.93 5.36
N SER A 121 17.18 11.91 5.30
CA SER A 121 16.98 12.89 6.39
C SER A 121 15.90 12.46 7.37
N SER A 122 15.08 11.45 7.02
CA SER A 122 13.89 11.03 7.77
C SER A 122 12.80 12.11 7.86
N HIS A 123 12.92 13.18 7.10
CA HIS A 123 11.96 14.28 7.10
C HIS A 123 10.73 13.96 6.28
N VAL A 124 9.56 14.33 6.79
CA VAL A 124 8.27 14.17 6.11
C VAL A 124 7.72 15.54 5.73
N THR A 125 7.32 15.67 4.46
CA THR A 125 6.46 16.75 3.99
C THR A 125 5.16 16.16 3.50
N TRP A 126 4.03 16.82 3.77
CA TRP A 126 2.73 16.31 3.33
C TRP A 126 2.41 16.78 1.92
N LEU A 127 1.90 15.86 1.09
CA LEU A 127 1.50 16.15 -0.28
C LEU A 127 0.41 17.22 -0.29
N ASN A 128 0.66 18.32 -1.00
CA ASN A 128 -0.26 19.45 -1.03
C ASN A 128 -1.46 19.16 -1.95
N SER A 129 -2.66 19.23 -1.39
CA SER A 129 -3.94 19.10 -2.10
C SER A 129 -4.70 20.41 -2.24
N ASP A 130 -4.18 21.52 -1.68
CA ASP A 130 -4.88 22.81 -1.54
C ASP A 130 -6.28 22.68 -0.89
N GLY A 131 -6.49 21.65 -0.07
CA GLY A 131 -7.77 21.32 0.55
C GLY A 131 -8.86 20.86 -0.42
N LYS A 132 -8.51 20.53 -1.68
CA LYS A 132 -9.48 20.15 -2.71
C LYS A 132 -9.78 18.66 -2.76
N TYR A 133 -8.86 17.83 -2.27
CA TYR A 133 -8.93 16.37 -2.39
C TYR A 133 -8.89 15.72 -1.02
N ALA A 134 -9.78 14.76 -0.78
CA ALA A 134 -9.78 13.95 0.43
C ALA A 134 -8.71 12.85 0.30
N LEU A 135 -7.69 12.89 1.16
CA LEU A 135 -6.55 11.98 1.11
C LEU A 135 -6.48 11.00 2.30
N SER A 136 -7.50 10.96 3.16
CA SER A 136 -7.64 9.94 4.21
C SER A 136 -8.26 8.66 3.67
N GLY A 137 -8.10 7.55 4.39
CA GLY A 137 -8.68 6.25 4.03
C GLY A 137 -8.04 5.59 2.81
N ILE A 138 -6.78 5.92 2.50
CA ILE A 138 -6.01 5.30 1.43
C ILE A 138 -5.35 4.04 1.99
N ASP A 139 -5.64 2.90 1.36
CA ASP A 139 -5.10 1.59 1.69
C ASP A 139 -3.93 1.23 0.75
N GLY A 140 -4.15 1.17 -0.55
CA GLY A 140 -3.11 0.94 -1.55
C GLY A 140 -2.64 2.22 -2.24
N LEU A 141 -1.32 2.41 -2.41
CA LEU A 141 -0.73 3.55 -3.14
C LEU A 141 0.37 3.09 -4.08
N TYR A 142 0.33 3.57 -5.32
CA TYR A 142 1.27 3.16 -6.38
C TYR A 142 1.67 4.37 -7.20
N PHE A 143 2.94 4.46 -7.62
CA PHE A 143 3.44 5.55 -8.46
C PHE A 143 3.79 5.06 -9.86
N ALA A 144 3.27 5.71 -10.88
CA ALA A 144 3.66 5.50 -12.28
C ALA A 144 3.40 6.76 -13.11
N ASP A 145 4.24 7.00 -14.12
CA ASP A 145 4.06 8.03 -15.15
C ASP A 145 3.71 9.43 -14.58
N GLY A 146 4.32 9.80 -13.43
CA GLY A 146 4.12 11.11 -12.79
C GLY A 146 2.80 11.25 -12.03
N ALA A 147 2.10 10.15 -11.79
CA ALA A 147 0.85 10.11 -11.05
C ALA A 147 0.89 9.07 -9.91
N LEU A 148 0.06 9.29 -8.90
CA LEU A 148 -0.27 8.29 -7.89
C LEU A 148 -1.59 7.62 -8.28
N PHE A 149 -1.62 6.31 -8.14
CA PHE A 149 -2.82 5.48 -8.24
C PHE A 149 -3.12 4.93 -6.87
N LEU A 150 -4.37 4.98 -6.45
CA LEU A 150 -4.72 4.59 -5.09
C LEU A 150 -6.08 3.92 -4.99
N THR A 151 -6.18 3.00 -4.03
CA THR A 151 -7.42 2.44 -3.54
C THR A 151 -7.80 3.15 -2.24
N GLN A 152 -9.03 3.59 -2.12
CA GLN A 152 -9.51 4.37 -0.98
C GLN A 152 -10.79 3.74 -0.44
N ASN A 153 -10.63 2.82 0.52
CA ASN A 153 -11.71 2.08 1.15
C ASN A 153 -12.22 2.75 2.45
N GLY A 154 -11.44 3.66 3.03
CA GLY A 154 -11.86 4.45 4.21
C GLY A 154 -12.75 5.64 3.89
N THR A 155 -13.43 5.66 2.75
CA THR A 155 -14.39 6.71 2.35
C THR A 155 -15.72 6.10 1.95
N SER A 156 -16.78 6.89 2.05
CA SER A 156 -18.10 6.50 1.55
C SER A 156 -18.60 7.53 0.50
N PRO A 157 -18.76 7.12 -0.76
CA PRO A 157 -18.46 5.80 -1.29
C PRO A 157 -16.95 5.57 -1.46
N GLU A 158 -16.56 4.29 -1.43
CA GLU A 158 -15.22 3.82 -1.76
C GLU A 158 -14.88 4.10 -3.22
N ARG A 159 -13.57 4.21 -3.51
CA ARG A 159 -13.14 4.59 -4.85
C ARG A 159 -11.70 4.18 -5.17
N VAL A 160 -11.40 4.14 -6.46
CA VAL A 160 -10.04 4.03 -7.02
C VAL A 160 -9.76 5.30 -7.79
N LEU A 161 -8.64 5.95 -7.51
CA LEU A 161 -8.29 7.26 -8.05
C LEU A 161 -6.93 7.26 -8.73
N ARG A 162 -6.75 8.21 -9.64
CA ARG A 162 -5.47 8.68 -10.15
C ARG A 162 -5.28 10.14 -9.76
N LEU A 163 -4.18 10.44 -9.09
CA LEU A 163 -3.76 11.80 -8.73
C LEU A 163 -2.57 12.21 -9.57
N GLN A 164 -2.76 13.15 -10.49
CA GLN A 164 -1.68 13.72 -11.26
C GLN A 164 -0.87 14.67 -10.39
N LEU A 165 0.46 14.51 -10.39
CA LEU A 165 1.36 15.34 -9.60
C LEU A 165 2.01 16.42 -10.45
N ASP A 166 2.45 17.50 -9.80
CA ASP A 166 3.31 18.51 -10.40
C ASP A 166 4.72 17.95 -10.70
N LYS A 167 5.57 18.72 -11.38
CA LYS A 167 6.93 18.31 -11.75
C LYS A 167 7.86 18.06 -10.56
N THR A 168 7.54 18.60 -9.38
CA THR A 168 8.33 18.44 -8.15
C THR A 168 7.84 17.27 -7.31
N TYR A 169 6.68 16.69 -7.66
CA TYR A 169 6.01 15.62 -6.94
C TYR A 169 5.63 15.99 -5.50
N THR A 170 5.26 17.26 -5.30
CA THR A 170 4.88 17.77 -3.98
C THR A 170 3.44 18.28 -3.92
N ARG A 171 2.77 18.37 -5.08
CA ARG A 171 1.41 18.91 -5.19
C ARG A 171 0.57 18.11 -6.18
N ILE A 172 -0.70 17.90 -5.84
CA ILE A 172 -1.71 17.34 -6.73
C ILE A 172 -2.22 18.44 -7.66
N VAL A 173 -2.17 18.21 -8.96
CA VAL A 173 -2.64 19.15 -9.98
C VAL A 173 -3.96 18.73 -10.61
N ALA A 174 -4.30 17.43 -10.59
CA ALA A 174 -5.58 16.90 -11.05
C ALA A 174 -5.92 15.58 -10.36
N GLU A 175 -7.22 15.29 -10.25
CA GLU A 175 -7.78 14.02 -9.80
C GLU A 175 -8.62 13.42 -10.92
N GLU A 176 -8.47 12.13 -11.15
CA GLU A 176 -9.30 11.32 -12.04
C GLU A 176 -9.89 10.16 -11.23
N THR A 177 -11.19 10.00 -11.27
CA THR A 177 -11.87 8.85 -10.70
C THR A 177 -11.81 7.70 -11.70
N ILE A 178 -11.07 6.62 -11.34
CA ILE A 178 -10.99 5.38 -12.12
C ILE A 178 -12.28 4.57 -11.92
N GLU A 179 -12.65 4.38 -10.65
CA GLU A 179 -13.85 3.65 -10.27
C GLU A 179 -14.41 4.20 -8.96
N ARG A 180 -15.73 4.25 -8.84
CA ARG A 180 -16.41 4.75 -7.64
C ARG A 180 -17.84 4.23 -7.57
N ALA A 181 -18.23 3.71 -6.41
CA ALA A 181 -19.61 3.31 -6.10
C ALA A 181 -20.21 2.35 -7.15
N THR A 182 -19.39 1.50 -7.78
CA THR A 182 -19.91 0.46 -8.68
C THR A 182 -20.32 -0.75 -7.85
N PRO A 183 -21.27 -1.58 -8.32
CA PRO A 183 -21.69 -2.77 -7.57
C PRO A 183 -20.58 -3.81 -7.36
N THR A 184 -19.52 -3.76 -8.18
CA THR A 184 -18.40 -4.71 -8.14
C THR A 184 -17.23 -4.21 -7.32
N LEU A 185 -17.17 -2.91 -7.01
CA LEU A 185 -16.01 -2.30 -6.35
C LEU A 185 -15.84 -2.81 -4.93
N GLY A 186 -16.91 -2.83 -4.16
CA GLY A 186 -17.00 -3.18 -2.73
C GLY A 186 -15.67 -3.42 -2.03
N ASP A 187 -15.26 -2.52 -1.16
CA ASP A 187 -14.10 -2.64 -0.29
C ASP A 187 -12.77 -2.89 -1.07
N PRO A 188 -12.35 -1.96 -1.95
CA PRO A 188 -11.13 -2.12 -2.72
C PRO A 188 -9.90 -2.03 -1.80
N THR A 189 -8.93 -2.91 -2.01
CA THR A 189 -7.70 -2.94 -1.22
C THR A 189 -6.46 -2.89 -2.12
N HIS A 190 -5.44 -3.69 -1.82
CA HIS A 190 -4.14 -3.63 -2.48
C HIS A 190 -4.17 -3.93 -3.98
N GLY A 191 -3.13 -3.51 -4.66
CA GLY A 191 -2.93 -3.75 -6.07
C GLY A 191 -1.46 -3.83 -6.47
N VAL A 192 -1.22 -3.77 -7.75
CA VAL A 192 0.13 -3.73 -8.34
C VAL A 192 0.07 -3.07 -9.71
N ILE A 193 1.11 -2.32 -10.06
CA ILE A 193 1.30 -1.83 -11.42
C ILE A 193 2.27 -2.74 -12.13
N VAL A 194 1.81 -3.34 -13.23
CA VAL A 194 2.61 -4.21 -14.10
C VAL A 194 2.17 -4.06 -15.56
N ASP A 195 3.11 -4.05 -16.49
CA ASP A 195 2.89 -4.01 -17.95
C ASP A 195 1.91 -2.90 -18.41
N GLY A 196 1.97 -1.73 -17.78
CA GLY A 196 1.14 -0.58 -18.12
C GLY A 196 -0.30 -0.65 -17.60
N TYR A 197 -0.58 -1.54 -16.65
CA TYR A 197 -1.87 -1.66 -15.99
C TYR A 197 -1.73 -1.58 -14.47
N LEU A 198 -2.70 -0.94 -13.82
CA LEU A 198 -3.00 -1.13 -12.41
C LEU A 198 -3.92 -2.35 -12.28
N TYR A 199 -3.51 -3.36 -11.54
CA TYR A 199 -4.37 -4.45 -11.06
C TYR A 199 -4.69 -4.19 -9.60
N TYR A 200 -5.93 -4.32 -9.18
CA TYR A 200 -6.36 -4.09 -7.79
C TYR A 200 -7.44 -5.08 -7.38
N ILE A 201 -7.44 -5.39 -6.09
CA ILE A 201 -8.42 -6.30 -5.49
C ILE A 201 -9.67 -5.49 -5.16
N VAL A 202 -10.82 -6.02 -5.50
CA VAL A 202 -12.13 -5.49 -5.14
C VAL A 202 -12.92 -6.53 -4.37
N ASN A 203 -13.90 -6.06 -3.59
CA ASN A 203 -14.72 -6.92 -2.76
C ASN A 203 -13.87 -7.79 -1.80
N SER A 204 -12.96 -7.15 -1.08
CA SER A 204 -12.05 -7.83 -0.14
C SER A 204 -12.79 -8.47 1.04
N GLY A 205 -13.97 -7.96 1.38
CA GLY A 205 -14.82 -8.48 2.44
C GLY A 205 -14.51 -7.95 3.84
N TRP A 206 -13.60 -6.99 3.98
CA TRP A 206 -13.29 -6.39 5.28
C TRP A 206 -14.50 -5.74 5.95
N SER A 207 -15.35 -5.07 5.16
CA SER A 207 -16.58 -4.44 5.62
C SER A 207 -17.60 -5.41 6.23
N GLU A 208 -17.51 -6.70 5.89
CA GLU A 208 -18.38 -7.76 6.36
C GLU A 208 -17.92 -8.39 7.69
N LEU A 209 -16.72 -8.04 8.16
CA LEU A 209 -16.17 -8.55 9.42
C LEU A 209 -16.35 -7.54 10.56
N ASP A 210 -16.51 -8.04 11.77
CA ASP A 210 -16.47 -7.24 12.99
C ASP A 210 -15.02 -7.04 13.50
N ASP A 211 -14.87 -6.35 14.63
CA ASP A 211 -13.58 -6.04 15.23
C ASP A 211 -12.82 -7.30 15.73
N HIS A 212 -13.49 -8.44 15.79
CA HIS A 212 -12.93 -9.73 16.20
C HIS A 212 -12.62 -10.65 15.01
N GLY A 213 -12.91 -10.20 13.77
CA GLY A 213 -12.73 -10.98 12.55
C GLY A 213 -13.86 -11.98 12.28
N ASP A 214 -14.96 -11.91 13.04
CA ASP A 214 -16.15 -12.72 12.78
C ASP A 214 -17.05 -12.05 11.73
N ILE A 215 -17.77 -12.85 10.95
CA ILE A 215 -18.74 -12.31 9.97
C ILE A 215 -19.89 -11.65 10.73
N LYS A 216 -20.18 -10.39 10.41
CA LYS A 216 -21.29 -9.63 11.02
C LYS A 216 -22.63 -10.34 10.78
N PRO A 217 -23.56 -10.31 11.73
CA PRO A 217 -24.90 -10.88 11.56
C PRO A 217 -25.60 -10.32 10.32
N GLY A 218 -26.02 -11.19 9.42
CA GLY A 218 -26.68 -10.82 8.16
C GLY A 218 -25.75 -10.51 7.00
N SER A 219 -24.42 -10.47 7.23
CA SER A 219 -23.42 -10.31 6.20
C SER A 219 -23.07 -11.64 5.52
N HIS A 220 -22.57 -11.56 4.29
CA HIS A 220 -22.15 -12.73 3.51
C HIS A 220 -20.87 -12.39 2.75
N LEU A 221 -19.82 -13.17 2.97
CA LEU A 221 -18.62 -13.05 2.15
C LEU A 221 -18.90 -13.53 0.73
N THR A 222 -18.54 -12.71 -0.23
CA THR A 222 -18.55 -13.05 -1.65
C THR A 222 -17.12 -13.09 -2.17
N PRO A 223 -16.82 -13.83 -3.27
CA PRO A 223 -15.46 -13.92 -3.76
C PRO A 223 -14.87 -12.56 -4.10
N ALA A 224 -13.62 -12.32 -3.69
CA ALA A 224 -12.85 -11.19 -4.14
C ALA A 224 -12.53 -11.32 -5.64
N HIS A 225 -12.42 -10.20 -6.33
CA HIS A 225 -12.08 -10.14 -7.74
C HIS A 225 -10.84 -9.27 -7.95
N ILE A 226 -10.14 -9.49 -9.06
CA ILE A 226 -9.07 -8.63 -9.51
C ILE A 226 -9.56 -7.82 -10.70
N MET A 227 -9.60 -6.51 -10.54
CA MET A 227 -9.88 -5.56 -11.61
C MET A 227 -8.59 -5.03 -12.21
N ARG A 228 -8.65 -4.51 -13.44
CA ARG A 228 -7.51 -3.85 -14.05
C ARG A 228 -7.91 -2.56 -14.75
N PHE A 229 -7.02 -1.57 -14.67
CA PHE A 229 -7.13 -0.28 -15.34
C PHE A 229 -5.86 0.01 -16.16
N ALA A 230 -6.00 0.37 -17.44
CA ALA A 230 -4.87 0.76 -18.28
C ALA A 230 -4.35 2.15 -17.89
N LEU A 231 -3.06 2.29 -17.59
CA LEU A 231 -2.47 3.57 -17.16
C LEU A 231 -2.48 4.63 -18.27
N LYS A 232 -2.41 4.20 -19.55
CA LYS A 232 -2.53 5.06 -20.74
C LYS A 232 -3.83 4.74 -21.44
N SER A 233 -4.62 5.77 -21.74
CA SER A 233 -5.82 5.59 -22.56
C SER A 233 -5.46 5.06 -23.95
N PRO A 234 -6.21 4.12 -24.54
CA PRO A 234 -5.94 3.54 -25.87
C PRO A 234 -5.92 4.57 -27.03
N SER A 235 -6.41 5.80 -26.80
CA SER A 235 -6.60 6.80 -27.83
C SER A 235 -5.31 7.49 -28.35
N ALA A 236 -4.15 7.28 -27.72
CA ALA A 236 -2.90 7.91 -28.18
C ALA A 236 -2.13 7.06 -29.23
N ALA A 237 -2.51 5.81 -29.45
CA ALA A 237 -1.82 4.91 -30.38
C ALA A 237 -2.38 4.95 -31.83
N MET A 238 -3.53 5.59 -32.08
CA MET A 238 -4.17 5.60 -33.42
C MET A 238 -3.96 6.87 -34.23
N GLN A 239 -3.24 7.88 -33.74
CA GLN A 239 -3.03 9.15 -34.47
C GLN A 239 -1.70 9.29 -35.19
N HIS A 240 -0.88 8.23 -35.26
CA HIS A 240 0.40 8.24 -36.00
C HIS A 240 0.48 7.24 -37.17
N GLN A 241 -0.67 6.80 -37.69
CA GLN A 241 -0.74 6.07 -38.97
C GLN A 241 -1.80 6.71 -39.88
N GLN A 242 -1.55 7.90 -40.36
CA GLN A 242 -2.09 8.43 -41.61
C GLN A 242 -1.02 9.27 -42.28
#